data_e976e9d018c683e23a2f464ff9250ee6
#
_entry.id   e976e9d018c683e23a2f464ff9250ee6
#
_cell.length_a   1.000
_cell.length_b   1.000
_cell.length_c   1.000
_cell.angle_alpha   90.00
_cell.angle_beta   90.00
_cell.angle_gamma   90.00
#
_symmetry.space_group_name_H-M   'P 1'
#
loop_
_entity.id
_entity.type
_entity.pdbx_description
1 polymer ?
#
loop_
_entity_poly.entity_id
_entity_poly.type
_entity_poly.pdbx_seq_one_letter_code
_entity_poly.pdbx_strand_id
1 'polypeptide(L)'
;MNEQYYDAVLHIKTVGEQKGFNKSMHYHRYEPTPYSGLDELLNQYEIRSSDRIVDFGCGKGRLNFYMHHKCGASAVGIEMNEEFYKEAMDNRDRYARKVRNSKDKIRFECCLAQEYEIDSRDNRFYFFNPFSVQVFMNVVNNILLSVEETGREVDIILYYLSEDYIFFLENQTAFELKKEVRLPGAYEKNGNERFLIYTLRL
;
A
#
# COMPACT_ATOMS: atom_id res chain seq x y z
N MET A 1 -11.65 15.02 -7.56
CA MET A 1 -12.20 15.10 -6.18
C MET A 1 -11.15 15.74 -5.29
N ASN A 2 -11.51 16.56 -4.29
CA ASN A 2 -10.52 17.33 -3.52
C ASN A 2 -9.88 16.41 -2.45
N GLU A 3 -8.55 16.30 -2.43
CA GLU A 3 -7.75 15.54 -1.45
C GLU A 3 -8.10 15.92 0.00
N GLN A 4 -8.30 17.21 0.26
CA GLN A 4 -8.67 17.73 1.57
C GLN A 4 -10.06 17.28 2.04
N TYR A 5 -10.96 16.97 1.12
CA TYR A 5 -12.29 16.48 1.46
C TYR A 5 -12.23 15.10 2.14
N TYR A 6 -11.48 14.17 1.55
CA TYR A 6 -11.34 12.83 2.14
C TYR A 6 -10.55 12.85 3.46
N ASP A 7 -9.48 13.62 3.53
CA ASP A 7 -8.75 13.80 4.80
C ASP A 7 -9.68 14.32 5.90
N ALA A 8 -10.57 15.27 5.57
CA ALA A 8 -11.56 15.78 6.52
C ALA A 8 -12.62 14.73 6.91
N VAL A 9 -13.15 13.98 5.94
CA VAL A 9 -14.14 12.90 6.20
C VAL A 9 -13.55 11.81 7.08
N LEU A 10 -12.30 11.42 6.82
CA LEU A 10 -11.57 10.40 7.58
C LEU A 10 -10.97 10.93 8.89
N HIS A 11 -11.04 12.26 9.13
CA HIS A 11 -10.38 12.93 10.26
C HIS A 11 -8.88 12.65 10.36
N ILE A 12 -8.20 12.57 9.24
CA ILE A 12 -6.76 12.35 9.13
C ILE A 12 -6.07 13.56 8.47
N LYS A 13 -4.75 13.56 8.48
CA LYS A 13 -3.91 14.57 7.82
C LYS A 13 -2.82 13.84 7.03
N THR A 14 -3.02 13.68 5.74
CA THR A 14 -2.07 12.99 4.87
C THR A 14 -1.49 13.89 3.80
N VAL A 15 -2.06 15.08 3.59
CA VAL A 15 -1.52 16.10 2.70
C VAL A 15 -0.31 16.77 3.35
N GLY A 16 0.68 17.10 2.55
CA GLY A 16 1.90 17.80 2.95
C GLY A 16 3.15 17.13 2.44
N GLU A 17 4.19 17.93 2.24
CA GLU A 17 5.47 17.48 1.69
C GLU A 17 6.40 16.95 2.79
N GLN A 18 7.27 16.01 2.41
CA GLN A 18 8.38 15.59 3.26
C GLN A 18 9.34 16.75 3.49
N LYS A 19 9.61 17.07 4.76
CA LYS A 19 10.67 18.01 5.13
C LYS A 19 11.98 17.22 5.29
N GLY A 20 12.98 17.59 4.48
CA GLY A 20 14.30 16.95 4.51
C GLY A 20 14.51 15.87 3.43
N PHE A 21 15.72 15.34 3.37
CA PHE A 21 16.12 14.27 2.45
C PHE A 21 16.06 12.92 3.15
N ASN A 22 15.70 11.86 2.41
CA ASN A 22 15.87 10.50 2.90
C ASN A 22 17.34 10.23 3.18
N LYS A 23 17.66 9.61 4.31
CA LYS A 23 19.01 9.23 4.70
C LYS A 23 19.58 8.09 3.85
N SER A 24 18.79 7.45 3.02
CA SER A 24 19.18 6.33 2.17
C SER A 24 18.73 6.54 0.71
N MET A 25 19.61 6.22 -0.25
CA MET A 25 19.31 6.25 -1.68
C MET A 25 18.32 5.13 -2.12
N HIS A 26 18.00 4.21 -1.23
CA HIS A 26 17.10 3.09 -1.53
C HIS A 26 15.62 3.38 -1.30
N TYR A 27 15.26 4.55 -0.74
CA TYR A 27 13.89 4.93 -0.41
C TYR A 27 13.49 6.22 -1.12
N HIS A 28 12.31 6.21 -1.70
CA HIS A 28 11.79 7.34 -2.46
C HIS A 28 11.08 8.35 -1.55
N ARG A 29 10.81 9.55 -2.11
CA ARG A 29 10.13 10.63 -1.38
C ARG A 29 8.69 10.26 -1.06
N TYR A 30 8.20 10.69 0.12
CA TYR A 30 6.80 10.55 0.48
C TYR A 30 5.88 11.26 -0.52
N GLU A 31 4.99 10.50 -1.12
CA GLU A 31 3.91 10.97 -1.98
C GLU A 31 2.68 10.08 -1.76
N PRO A 32 1.56 10.63 -1.23
CA PRO A 32 0.39 9.80 -0.98
C PRO A 32 -0.37 9.54 -2.27
N THR A 33 -0.83 8.30 -2.48
CA THR A 33 -1.67 7.95 -3.62
C THR A 33 -2.91 8.85 -3.67
N PRO A 34 -3.22 9.48 -4.82
CA PRO A 34 -4.40 10.31 -4.95
C PRO A 34 -5.69 9.54 -4.62
N TYR A 35 -6.63 10.17 -3.91
CA TYR A 35 -7.91 9.52 -3.59
C TYR A 35 -8.72 9.15 -4.85
N SER A 36 -8.62 9.95 -5.91
CA SER A 36 -9.22 9.62 -7.20
C SER A 36 -8.64 8.33 -7.81
N GLY A 37 -7.35 8.08 -7.61
CA GLY A 37 -6.70 6.83 -8.00
C GLY A 37 -7.21 5.64 -7.17
N LEU A 38 -7.33 5.82 -5.85
CA LEU A 38 -7.89 4.78 -4.97
C LEU A 38 -9.37 4.49 -5.28
N ASP A 39 -10.18 5.51 -5.63
CA ASP A 39 -11.55 5.31 -6.09
C ASP A 39 -11.57 4.48 -7.38
N GLU A 40 -10.70 4.81 -8.36
CA GLU A 40 -10.62 4.07 -9.63
C GLU A 40 -10.15 2.62 -9.43
N LEU A 41 -9.19 2.40 -8.53
CA LEU A 41 -8.78 1.05 -8.13
C LEU A 41 -9.99 0.25 -7.62
N LEU A 42 -10.74 0.79 -6.67
CA LEU A 42 -11.90 0.11 -6.07
C LEU A 42 -13.09 -0.07 -7.03
N ASN A 43 -13.23 0.79 -8.04
CA ASN A 43 -14.24 0.62 -9.09
C ASN A 43 -13.97 -0.61 -9.96
N GLN A 44 -12.72 -1.03 -10.08
CA GLN A 44 -12.31 -2.09 -11.01
C GLN A 44 -11.72 -3.33 -10.33
N TYR A 45 -11.32 -3.23 -9.07
CA TYR A 45 -10.71 -4.32 -8.32
C TYR A 45 -11.38 -4.47 -6.95
N GLU A 46 -11.88 -5.68 -6.67
CA GLU A 46 -12.60 -5.97 -5.44
C GLU A 46 -11.63 -6.17 -4.26
N ILE A 47 -11.85 -5.39 -3.20
CA ILE A 47 -11.25 -5.59 -1.87
C ILE A 47 -12.38 -5.86 -0.89
N ARG A 48 -12.29 -6.96 -0.15
CA ARG A 48 -13.34 -7.44 0.76
C ARG A 48 -13.01 -7.08 2.21
N SER A 49 -14.03 -7.04 3.05
CA SER A 49 -13.86 -6.83 4.50
C SER A 49 -13.07 -7.93 5.22
N SER A 50 -12.94 -9.10 4.59
CA SER A 50 -12.09 -10.22 5.03
C SER A 50 -10.63 -10.06 4.63
N ASP A 51 -10.31 -9.18 3.67
CA ASP A 51 -8.94 -8.97 3.22
C ASP A 51 -8.11 -8.20 4.25
N ARG A 52 -6.81 -8.45 4.23
CA ARG A 52 -5.84 -7.72 5.01
C ARG A 52 -4.76 -7.18 4.10
N ILE A 53 -4.71 -5.84 4.05
CA ILE A 53 -3.82 -5.09 3.17
C ILE A 53 -2.56 -4.72 3.95
N VAL A 54 -1.39 -4.99 3.38
CA VAL A 54 -0.11 -4.49 3.85
C VAL A 54 0.36 -3.40 2.91
N ASP A 55 0.54 -2.18 3.44
CA ASP A 55 0.98 -0.99 2.71
C ASP A 55 2.47 -0.73 3.02
N PHE A 56 3.35 -1.06 2.09
CA PHE A 56 4.79 -0.90 2.25
C PHE A 56 5.23 0.52 1.85
N GLY A 57 5.75 1.27 2.82
CA GLY A 57 6.03 2.70 2.69
C GLY A 57 4.75 3.53 2.88
N CYS A 58 3.96 3.20 3.89
CA CYS A 58 2.62 3.75 4.10
C CYS A 58 2.62 5.26 4.41
N GLY A 59 3.76 5.84 4.73
CA GLY A 59 3.85 7.24 5.14
C GLY A 59 2.92 7.56 6.29
N LYS A 60 1.97 8.47 6.06
CA LYS A 60 0.98 8.90 7.07
C LYS A 60 -0.29 8.02 7.09
N GLY A 61 -0.31 6.92 6.34
CA GLY A 61 -1.35 5.89 6.37
C GLY A 61 -2.60 6.15 5.52
N ARG A 62 -2.56 7.04 4.51
CA ARG A 62 -3.73 7.38 3.67
C ARG A 62 -4.46 6.14 3.18
N LEU A 63 -3.76 5.24 2.48
CA LEU A 63 -4.34 4.02 1.93
C LEU A 63 -5.00 3.17 3.00
N ASN A 64 -4.35 2.99 4.14
CA ASN A 64 -4.82 2.15 5.23
C ASN A 64 -6.19 2.61 5.75
N PHE A 65 -6.35 3.92 6.01
CA PHE A 65 -7.63 4.48 6.47
C PHE A 65 -8.70 4.43 5.38
N TYR A 66 -8.31 4.72 4.14
CA TYR A 66 -9.23 4.75 3.02
C TYR A 66 -9.81 3.36 2.72
N MET A 67 -8.97 2.32 2.64
CA MET A 67 -9.40 0.95 2.39
C MET A 67 -10.29 0.41 3.52
N HIS A 68 -9.93 0.70 4.77
CA HIS A 68 -10.81 0.35 5.90
C HIS A 68 -12.16 1.08 5.81
N HIS A 69 -12.17 2.36 5.49
CA HIS A 69 -13.40 3.16 5.40
C HIS A 69 -14.34 2.68 4.28
N LYS A 70 -13.78 2.38 3.10
CA LYS A 70 -14.56 1.97 1.92
C LYS A 70 -14.97 0.50 1.94
N CYS A 71 -14.08 -0.38 2.36
CA CYS A 71 -14.24 -1.83 2.20
C CYS A 71 -14.39 -2.58 3.53
N GLY A 72 -14.09 -1.94 4.66
CA GLY A 72 -14.04 -2.63 5.96
C GLY A 72 -12.83 -3.57 6.13
N ALA A 73 -11.90 -3.58 5.18
CA ALA A 73 -10.71 -4.40 5.21
C ALA A 73 -9.81 -4.05 6.40
N SER A 74 -9.04 -5.01 6.87
CA SER A 74 -7.95 -4.73 7.81
C SER A 74 -6.74 -4.19 7.05
N ALA A 75 -5.94 -3.33 7.70
CA ALA A 75 -4.78 -2.72 7.07
C ALA A 75 -3.59 -2.66 8.03
N VAL A 76 -2.41 -2.97 7.51
CA VAL A 76 -1.12 -2.80 8.19
C VAL A 76 -0.28 -1.86 7.37
N GLY A 77 0.21 -0.78 7.97
CA GLY A 77 1.13 0.16 7.32
C GLY A 77 2.55 -0.05 7.84
N ILE A 78 3.50 -0.24 6.93
CA ILE A 78 4.92 -0.38 7.24
C ILE A 78 5.63 0.91 6.85
N GLU A 79 6.29 1.54 7.81
CA GLU A 79 6.97 2.82 7.61
C GLU A 79 8.28 2.86 8.40
N MET A 80 9.40 3.11 7.72
CA MET A 80 10.71 3.20 8.37
C MET A 80 11.00 4.57 8.99
N ASN A 81 10.33 5.61 8.49
CA ASN A 81 10.52 6.98 8.98
C ASN A 81 9.68 7.18 10.25
N GLU A 82 10.36 7.36 11.39
CA GLU A 82 9.70 7.54 12.69
C GLU A 82 8.75 8.74 12.74
N GLU A 83 9.02 9.81 11.99
CA GLU A 83 8.16 11.00 11.97
C GLU A 83 6.84 10.67 11.25
N PHE A 84 6.90 10.03 10.08
CA PHE A 84 5.71 9.59 9.37
C PHE A 84 4.93 8.52 10.13
N TYR A 85 5.63 7.59 10.76
CA TYR A 85 5.00 6.62 11.64
C TYR A 85 4.24 7.30 12.79
N LYS A 86 4.82 8.30 13.45
CA LYS A 86 4.13 9.09 14.49
C LYS A 86 2.91 9.81 13.95
N GLU A 87 3.02 10.42 12.74
CA GLU A 87 1.87 11.06 12.09
C GLU A 87 0.77 10.04 11.73
N ALA A 88 1.13 8.82 11.28
CA ALA A 88 0.18 7.74 11.02
C ALA A 88 -0.54 7.29 12.31
N MET A 89 0.19 7.17 13.42
CA MET A 89 -0.39 6.84 14.73
C MET A 89 -1.34 7.95 15.24
N ASP A 90 -0.98 9.22 15.07
CA ASP A 90 -1.86 10.34 15.38
C ASP A 90 -3.14 10.32 14.52
N ASN A 91 -3.00 10.01 13.23
CA ASN A 91 -4.14 9.83 12.33
C ASN A 91 -5.02 8.66 12.79
N ARG A 92 -4.43 7.52 13.21
CA ARG A 92 -5.17 6.38 13.74
C ARG A 92 -6.01 6.77 14.97
N ASP A 93 -5.43 7.54 15.88
CA ASP A 93 -6.15 7.98 17.07
C ASP A 93 -7.29 8.95 16.74
N ARG A 94 -7.11 9.85 15.77
CA ARG A 94 -8.17 10.74 15.29
C ARG A 94 -9.31 9.96 14.61
N TYR A 95 -8.95 9.05 13.70
CA TYR A 95 -9.90 8.19 12.97
C TYR A 95 -10.72 7.33 13.93
N ALA A 96 -10.07 6.71 14.91
CA ALA A 96 -10.72 5.82 15.89
C ALA A 96 -11.74 6.52 16.82
N ARG A 97 -11.64 7.85 16.98
CA ARG A 97 -12.66 8.62 17.73
C ARG A 97 -14.01 8.65 16.99
N LYS A 98 -14.00 8.44 15.68
CA LYS A 98 -15.21 8.47 14.82
C LYS A 98 -15.67 7.07 14.42
N VAL A 99 -14.73 6.17 14.20
CA VAL A 99 -15.01 4.81 13.69
C VAL A 99 -14.69 3.80 14.79
N ARG A 100 -15.76 3.24 15.39
CA ARG A 100 -15.62 2.22 16.45
C ARG A 100 -14.90 0.97 15.89
N ASN A 101 -14.09 0.33 16.74
CA ASN A 101 -13.34 -0.91 16.46
C ASN A 101 -12.29 -0.79 15.34
N SER A 102 -11.98 0.43 14.86
CA SER A 102 -10.97 0.63 13.83
C SER A 102 -9.54 0.39 14.33
N LYS A 103 -9.27 0.55 15.63
CA LYS A 103 -7.93 0.32 16.22
C LYS A 103 -7.46 -1.13 16.07
N ASP A 104 -8.38 -2.08 16.08
CA ASP A 104 -8.07 -3.51 15.91
C ASP A 104 -7.89 -3.88 14.43
N LYS A 105 -8.37 -3.03 13.53
CA LYS A 105 -8.35 -3.23 12.08
C LYS A 105 -7.20 -2.52 11.38
N ILE A 106 -6.69 -1.42 11.96
CA ILE A 106 -5.61 -0.62 11.37
C ILE A 106 -4.42 -0.62 12.32
N ARG A 107 -3.30 -1.14 11.85
CA ARG A 107 -2.03 -1.17 12.58
C ARG A 107 -0.95 -0.46 11.77
N PHE A 108 0.04 0.07 12.48
CA PHE A 108 1.27 0.59 11.86
C PHE A 108 2.47 0.00 12.58
N GLU A 109 3.52 -0.30 11.82
CA GLU A 109 4.79 -0.81 12.33
C GLU A 109 5.93 0.08 11.83
N CYS A 110 6.84 0.45 12.75
CA CYS A 110 8.01 1.26 12.44
C CYS A 110 9.22 0.35 12.25
N CYS A 111 9.41 -0.13 11.03
CA CYS A 111 10.51 -1.03 10.68
C CYS A 111 10.90 -0.90 9.20
N LEU A 112 11.99 -1.52 8.79
CA LEU A 112 12.32 -1.68 7.38
C LEU A 112 11.33 -2.66 6.71
N ALA A 113 10.98 -2.41 5.44
CA ALA A 113 10.00 -3.23 4.72
C ALA A 113 10.36 -4.72 4.70
N GLN A 114 11.66 -5.05 4.51
CA GLN A 114 12.15 -6.43 4.49
C GLN A 114 12.24 -7.10 5.88
N GLU A 115 12.04 -6.35 6.96
CA GLU A 115 12.03 -6.86 8.34
C GLU A 115 10.61 -7.16 8.83
N TYR A 116 9.58 -6.75 8.06
CA TYR A 116 8.21 -7.06 8.41
C TYR A 116 7.96 -8.56 8.30
N GLU A 117 7.49 -9.17 9.38
CA GLU A 117 7.04 -10.57 9.41
C GLU A 117 5.66 -10.69 8.78
N ILE A 118 5.59 -11.33 7.60
CA ILE A 118 4.33 -11.52 6.88
C ILE A 118 3.40 -12.44 7.69
N ASP A 119 2.26 -11.90 8.13
CA ASP A 119 1.24 -12.68 8.85
C ASP A 119 0.46 -13.59 7.86
N SER A 120 0.08 -14.77 8.29
CA SER A 120 -0.67 -15.74 7.47
C SER A 120 -2.01 -15.21 6.94
N ARG A 121 -2.53 -14.12 7.49
CA ARG A 121 -3.75 -13.44 7.05
C ARG A 121 -3.50 -12.34 6.03
N ASP A 122 -2.24 -11.91 5.82
CA ASP A 122 -1.91 -10.87 4.84
C ASP A 122 -2.10 -11.43 3.44
N ASN A 123 -2.96 -10.80 2.65
CA ASN A 123 -3.31 -11.33 1.33
C ASN A 123 -3.38 -10.27 0.22
N ARG A 124 -3.20 -8.98 0.56
CA ARG A 124 -3.11 -7.88 -0.38
C ARG A 124 -1.89 -7.03 -0.02
N PHE A 125 -0.91 -6.91 -0.91
CA PHE A 125 0.34 -6.21 -0.68
C PHE A 125 0.43 -5.01 -1.62
N TYR A 126 0.46 -3.81 -1.05
CA TYR A 126 0.45 -2.56 -1.80
C TYR A 126 1.82 -1.88 -1.79
N PHE A 127 2.21 -1.37 -2.97
CA PHE A 127 3.45 -0.63 -3.17
C PHE A 127 3.21 0.57 -4.09
N PHE A 128 3.50 1.77 -3.61
CA PHE A 128 3.61 2.97 -4.43
C PHE A 128 5.09 3.28 -4.69
N ASN A 129 5.77 2.42 -5.44
CA ASN A 129 7.19 2.56 -5.78
C ASN A 129 8.05 3.08 -4.60
N PRO A 130 7.99 2.45 -3.41
CA PRO A 130 8.51 3.08 -2.19
C PRO A 130 10.03 2.99 -2.04
N PHE A 131 10.70 2.06 -2.76
CA PHE A 131 12.12 1.75 -2.56
C PHE A 131 12.75 1.11 -3.80
N SER A 132 14.07 0.83 -3.74
CA SER A 132 14.81 0.18 -4.84
C SER A 132 14.30 -1.25 -5.10
N VAL A 133 14.56 -1.76 -6.32
CA VAL A 133 14.19 -3.14 -6.69
C VAL A 133 14.80 -4.19 -5.76
N GLN A 134 16.00 -3.98 -5.22
CA GLN A 134 16.64 -4.92 -4.29
C GLN A 134 15.82 -5.11 -3.01
N VAL A 135 15.29 -4.01 -2.45
CA VAL A 135 14.39 -4.09 -1.27
C VAL A 135 13.08 -4.73 -1.65
N PHE A 136 12.51 -4.39 -2.82
CA PHE A 136 11.29 -5.00 -3.34
C PHE A 136 11.42 -6.53 -3.49
N MET A 137 12.53 -7.00 -4.10
CA MET A 137 12.80 -8.43 -4.26
C MET A 137 12.83 -9.16 -2.90
N ASN A 138 13.48 -8.58 -1.89
CA ASN A 138 13.52 -9.16 -0.55
C ASN A 138 12.12 -9.27 0.07
N VAL A 139 11.31 -8.21 -0.04
CA VAL A 139 9.93 -8.22 0.47
C VAL A 139 9.08 -9.26 -0.25
N VAL A 140 9.16 -9.33 -1.58
CA VAL A 140 8.40 -10.32 -2.37
C VAL A 140 8.86 -11.75 -2.03
N ASN A 141 10.15 -11.99 -1.83
CA ASN A 141 10.63 -13.30 -1.39
C ASN A 141 10.06 -13.68 -0.01
N ASN A 142 9.97 -12.74 0.94
CA ASN A 142 9.31 -13.00 2.24
C ASN A 142 7.82 -13.34 2.05
N ILE A 143 7.13 -12.66 1.12
CA ILE A 143 5.73 -12.98 0.77
C ILE A 143 5.64 -14.40 0.21
N LEU A 144 6.50 -14.78 -0.75
CA LEU A 144 6.52 -16.11 -1.34
C LEU A 144 6.73 -17.21 -0.29
N LEU A 145 7.71 -17.04 0.60
CA LEU A 145 7.97 -17.99 1.71
C LEU A 145 6.73 -18.13 2.61
N SER A 146 6.10 -17.03 2.99
CA SER A 146 4.88 -17.06 3.80
C SER A 146 3.70 -17.73 3.08
N VAL A 147 3.61 -17.58 1.75
CA VAL A 147 2.56 -18.26 0.95
C VAL A 147 2.82 -19.76 0.85
N GLU A 148 4.07 -20.18 0.67
CA GLU A 148 4.46 -21.61 0.69
C GLU A 148 4.08 -22.28 2.01
N GLU A 149 4.27 -21.61 3.14
CA GLU A 149 3.95 -22.15 4.47
C GLU A 149 2.45 -22.29 4.73
N THR A 150 1.62 -21.41 4.18
CA THR A 150 0.20 -21.27 4.58
C THR A 150 -0.82 -21.61 3.49
N GLY A 151 -0.39 -21.75 2.25
CA GLY A 151 -1.24 -22.16 1.14
C GLY A 151 -2.40 -21.22 0.84
N ARG A 152 -2.13 -19.90 0.65
CA ARG A 152 -3.17 -18.88 0.39
C ARG A 152 -2.97 -18.14 -0.92
N GLU A 153 -4.05 -17.67 -1.53
CA GLU A 153 -4.00 -16.72 -2.65
C GLU A 153 -3.62 -15.34 -2.16
N VAL A 154 -2.70 -14.68 -2.86
CA VAL A 154 -2.29 -13.32 -2.55
C VAL A 154 -2.22 -12.47 -3.81
N ASP A 155 -2.48 -11.16 -3.66
CA ASP A 155 -2.30 -10.19 -4.74
C ASP A 155 -1.25 -9.13 -4.34
N ILE A 156 -0.38 -8.77 -5.28
CA ILE A 156 0.49 -7.61 -5.21
C ILE A 156 -0.13 -6.49 -6.05
N ILE A 157 -0.32 -5.32 -5.45
CA ILE A 157 -0.92 -4.14 -6.07
C ILE A 157 0.17 -3.09 -6.18
N LEU A 158 0.60 -2.81 -7.40
CA LEU A 158 1.63 -1.82 -7.71
C LEU A 158 0.98 -0.55 -8.25
N TYR A 159 1.37 0.62 -7.74
CA TYR A 159 1.02 1.92 -8.30
C TYR A 159 2.28 2.70 -8.68
N TYR A 160 2.24 3.44 -9.80
CA TYR A 160 3.34 4.26 -10.32
C TYR A 160 4.66 3.49 -10.43
N LEU A 161 4.69 2.51 -11.29
CA LEU A 161 5.61 1.38 -11.32
C LEU A 161 7.02 1.71 -11.75
N SER A 162 7.99 0.99 -11.19
CA SER A 162 9.31 0.76 -11.77
C SER A 162 9.25 -0.42 -12.76
N GLU A 163 9.86 -0.30 -13.94
CA GLU A 163 9.99 -1.41 -14.91
C GLU A 163 10.74 -2.60 -14.30
N ASP A 164 11.69 -2.35 -13.40
CA ASP A 164 12.42 -3.38 -12.69
C ASP A 164 11.53 -4.25 -11.80
N TYR A 165 10.49 -3.68 -11.19
CA TYR A 165 9.51 -4.43 -10.39
C TYR A 165 8.70 -5.38 -11.28
N ILE A 166 8.23 -4.87 -12.43
CA ILE A 166 7.50 -5.65 -13.43
C ILE A 166 8.37 -6.79 -13.92
N PHE A 167 9.60 -6.48 -14.35
CA PHE A 167 10.53 -7.48 -14.86
C PHE A 167 10.78 -8.59 -13.84
N PHE A 168 10.99 -8.24 -12.58
CA PHE A 168 11.20 -9.22 -11.52
C PHE A 168 9.98 -10.11 -11.32
N LEU A 169 8.78 -9.53 -11.16
CA LEU A 169 7.55 -10.32 -10.95
C LEU A 169 7.27 -11.28 -12.10
N GLU A 170 7.39 -10.81 -13.36
CA GLU A 170 7.03 -11.58 -14.54
C GLU A 170 8.07 -12.63 -14.95
N ASN A 171 9.35 -12.42 -14.61
CA ASN A 171 10.44 -13.29 -15.09
C ASN A 171 11.11 -14.12 -13.99
N GLN A 172 10.94 -13.76 -12.72
CA GLN A 172 11.66 -14.41 -11.62
C GLN A 172 10.73 -14.94 -10.50
N THR A 173 9.41 -14.81 -10.67
CA THR A 173 8.42 -15.31 -9.71
C THR A 173 7.28 -16.03 -10.43
N ALA A 174 6.41 -16.68 -9.66
CA ALA A 174 5.17 -17.30 -10.17
C ALA A 174 3.97 -16.35 -10.13
N PHE A 175 4.16 -15.07 -9.87
CA PHE A 175 3.09 -14.10 -9.95
C PHE A 175 2.66 -13.85 -11.41
N GLU A 176 1.35 -13.83 -11.65
CA GLU A 176 0.75 -13.56 -12.96
C GLU A 176 0.00 -12.23 -12.95
N LEU A 177 0.09 -11.45 -14.04
CA LEU A 177 -0.68 -10.22 -14.18
C LEU A 177 -2.19 -10.55 -14.22
N LYS A 178 -2.90 -10.14 -13.18
CA LYS A 178 -4.36 -10.33 -13.03
C LYS A 178 -5.14 -9.19 -13.68
N LYS A 179 -4.66 -7.95 -13.52
CA LYS A 179 -5.39 -6.75 -13.99
C LYS A 179 -4.49 -5.52 -14.09
N GLU A 180 -4.77 -4.68 -15.07
CA GLU A 180 -4.31 -3.30 -15.18
C GLU A 180 -5.49 -2.35 -14.94
N VAL A 181 -5.29 -1.31 -14.10
CA VAL A 181 -6.25 -0.24 -13.85
C VAL A 181 -5.60 1.09 -14.20
N ARG A 182 -5.99 1.69 -15.31
CA ARG A 182 -5.48 2.98 -15.78
C ARG A 182 -6.29 4.14 -15.18
N LEU A 183 -5.61 5.20 -14.76
CA LEU A 183 -6.28 6.38 -14.22
C LEU A 183 -6.70 7.31 -15.36
N PRO A 184 -8.02 7.47 -15.65
CA PRO A 184 -8.48 8.27 -16.77
C PRO A 184 -8.03 9.74 -16.66
N GLY A 185 -7.56 10.29 -17.77
CA GLY A 185 -7.07 11.68 -17.85
C GLY A 185 -5.66 11.90 -17.30
N ALA A 186 -5.15 11.01 -16.43
CA ALA A 186 -3.78 11.03 -15.93
C ALA A 186 -2.88 10.09 -16.75
N TYR A 187 -3.36 8.89 -17.05
CA TYR A 187 -2.62 7.88 -17.82
C TYR A 187 -2.21 8.36 -19.22
N GLU A 188 -3.06 9.13 -19.90
CA GLU A 188 -2.79 9.67 -21.24
C GLU A 188 -1.63 10.69 -21.23
N LYS A 189 -1.33 11.26 -20.07
CA LYS A 189 -0.21 12.21 -19.89
C LYS A 189 1.04 11.52 -19.34
N ASN A 190 0.85 10.51 -18.55
CA ASN A 190 1.92 9.75 -17.91
C ASN A 190 1.51 8.28 -17.75
N GLY A 191 2.10 7.40 -18.54
CA GLY A 191 1.79 5.95 -18.53
C GLY A 191 2.02 5.24 -17.20
N ASN A 192 2.67 5.88 -16.21
CA ASN A 192 2.83 5.34 -14.87
C ASN A 192 1.59 5.57 -13.98
N GLU A 193 0.65 6.39 -14.40
CA GLU A 193 -0.61 6.64 -13.70
C GLU A 193 -1.59 5.48 -13.87
N ARG A 194 -1.18 4.32 -13.36
CA ARG A 194 -1.92 3.06 -13.40
C ARG A 194 -1.57 2.16 -12.24
N PHE A 195 -2.47 1.23 -11.93
CA PHE A 195 -2.17 0.09 -11.08
C PHE A 195 -1.95 -1.16 -11.93
N LEU A 196 -0.98 -1.99 -11.54
CA LEU A 196 -0.90 -3.38 -11.96
C LEU A 196 -1.15 -4.29 -10.76
N ILE A 197 -2.05 -5.23 -10.92
CA ILE A 197 -2.39 -6.22 -9.90
C ILE A 197 -1.85 -7.57 -10.38
N TYR A 198 -0.91 -8.13 -9.63
CA TYR A 198 -0.38 -9.46 -9.84
C TYR A 198 -0.96 -10.41 -8.82
N THR A 199 -1.26 -11.64 -9.22
CA THR A 199 -1.84 -12.69 -8.36
C THR A 199 -0.92 -13.89 -8.28
N LEU A 200 -0.85 -14.51 -7.11
CA LEU A 200 -0.27 -15.84 -6.92
C LEU A 200 -1.35 -16.76 -6.38
N ARG A 201 -1.61 -17.84 -7.13
CA ARG A 201 -2.53 -18.92 -6.75
C ARG A 201 -1.74 -20.21 -6.62
N LEU A 202 -1.99 -20.94 -5.54
CA LEU A 202 -1.45 -22.28 -5.31
C LEU A 202 -2.45 -23.34 -5.76
#